data_2da314c6c93299e924cedd0545a99b4c
#
_entry.id   2da314c6c93299e924cedd0545a99b4c
#
_cell.length_a   1.000
_cell.length_b   1.000
_cell.length_c   1.000
_cell.angle_alpha   90.00
_cell.angle_beta   90.00
_cell.angle_gamma   90.00
#
_symmetry.space_group_name_H-M   'P 1'
#
loop_
_entity.id
_entity.type
_entity.pdbx_description
1 polymer ?
#
loop_
_entity_poly.entity_id
_entity_poly.type
_entity_poly.pdbx_seq_one_letter_code
_entity_poly.pdbx_strand_id
1 'polypeptide(L)'
;RYAEMRQYRYVLFRSDLDLYKLNEVAEIFKGTHNFTNFTKRFQKTTTRTIDDIKITKANLNDYHKKEFPNLHDTLSPVFVDIYGESFLWNMVRKMMRVFVDVAIGKLSLEKVEELLNPAENDPRANIKVLDPDYLILMDIKYDGVKFVYDDYACERFKRNLVDSLGDLQRKYAIRESMIKSLDDLNG
;
A
#
# COMPACT_ATOMS: atom_id res chain seq x y z
N ARG A 1 6.90 -9.79 18.95
CA ARG A 1 5.87 -10.82 18.73
C ARG A 1 4.50 -10.36 19.24
N TYR A 2 4.49 -9.60 20.32
CA TYR A 2 3.29 -9.01 20.93
C TYR A 2 3.35 -7.51 20.82
N ALA A 3 3.39 -7.00 19.56
CA ALA A 3 3.32 -5.58 19.33
C ALA A 3 1.92 -5.06 19.69
N GLU A 4 1.84 -3.92 20.32
CA GLU A 4 0.56 -3.25 20.59
C GLU A 4 -0.04 -2.66 19.33
N MET A 5 0.82 -2.21 18.40
CA MET A 5 0.39 -1.59 17.15
C MET A 5 1.43 -1.80 16.06
N ARG A 6 0.96 -1.99 14.85
CA ARG A 6 1.73 -1.89 13.59
C ARG A 6 1.06 -0.88 12.67
N GLN A 7 1.88 -0.03 12.09
CA GLN A 7 1.44 0.86 11.02
C GLN A 7 2.03 0.38 9.70
N TYR A 8 1.16 0.05 8.77
CA TYR A 8 1.52 -0.20 7.39
C TYR A 8 1.07 0.96 6.50
N ARG A 9 1.93 1.35 5.56
CA ARG A 9 1.58 2.25 4.47
C ARG A 9 1.57 1.47 3.16
N TYR A 10 0.51 1.61 2.39
CA TYR A 10 0.47 1.17 1.01
C TYR A 10 0.37 2.39 0.10
N VAL A 11 1.17 2.40 -0.98
CA VAL A 11 1.24 3.52 -1.92
C VAL A 11 0.51 3.16 -3.21
N LEU A 12 -0.53 3.91 -3.55
CA LEU A 12 -1.32 3.71 -4.76
C LEU A 12 -0.94 4.76 -5.81
N PHE A 13 -0.40 4.32 -6.95
CA PHE A 13 -0.03 5.17 -8.09
C PHE A 13 -1.09 5.02 -9.20
N ARG A 14 -2.24 5.68 -9.02
CA ARG A 14 -3.34 5.67 -9.99
C ARG A 14 -4.05 7.02 -9.98
N SER A 15 -4.38 7.52 -11.18
CA SER A 15 -5.09 8.79 -11.35
C SER A 15 -6.62 8.65 -11.33
N ASP A 16 -7.14 7.41 -11.49
CA ASP A 16 -8.57 7.08 -11.59
C ASP A 16 -9.21 6.67 -10.26
N LEU A 17 -8.55 6.94 -9.13
CA LEU A 17 -9.07 6.62 -7.80
C LEU A 17 -10.02 7.72 -7.31
N ASP A 18 -11.24 7.33 -6.98
CA ASP A 18 -12.18 8.17 -6.27
C ASP A 18 -11.84 8.17 -4.77
N LEU A 19 -11.34 9.32 -4.29
CA LEU A 19 -10.92 9.48 -2.88
C LEU A 19 -12.10 9.39 -1.90
N TYR A 20 -13.30 9.80 -2.32
CA TYR A 20 -14.48 9.68 -1.48
C TYR A 20 -14.80 8.20 -1.23
N LYS A 21 -14.84 7.40 -2.28
CA LYS A 21 -15.05 5.95 -2.18
C LYS A 21 -13.94 5.24 -1.40
N LEU A 22 -12.69 5.70 -1.52
CA LEU A 22 -11.60 5.17 -0.68
C LEU A 22 -11.87 5.41 0.81
N ASN A 23 -12.37 6.58 1.19
CA ASN A 23 -12.71 6.86 2.58
C ASN A 23 -13.94 6.05 3.04
N GLU A 24 -14.95 5.88 2.21
CA GLU A 24 -16.12 5.05 2.55
C GLU A 24 -15.71 3.60 2.82
N VAL A 25 -14.90 2.99 1.95
CA VAL A 25 -14.43 1.62 2.16
C VAL A 25 -13.51 1.53 3.38
N ALA A 26 -12.72 2.56 3.69
CA ALA A 26 -11.88 2.60 4.88
C ALA A 26 -12.72 2.50 6.17
N GLU A 27 -13.84 3.20 6.24
CA GLU A 27 -14.74 3.14 7.41
C GLU A 27 -15.31 1.73 7.62
N ILE A 28 -15.66 1.00 6.54
CA ILE A 28 -16.17 -0.38 6.63
C ILE A 28 -15.10 -1.34 7.19
N PHE A 29 -13.82 -1.12 6.88
CA PHE A 29 -12.75 -1.98 7.36
C PHE A 29 -12.32 -1.72 8.80
N LYS A 30 -12.66 -0.55 9.38
CA LYS A 30 -12.35 -0.25 10.78
C LYS A 30 -13.14 -1.15 11.73
N GLY A 31 -12.53 -1.47 12.87
CA GLY A 31 -13.12 -2.36 13.86
C GLY A 31 -12.67 -3.82 13.70
N THR A 32 -13.41 -4.70 14.34
CA THR A 32 -13.08 -6.14 14.42
C THR A 32 -13.90 -6.92 13.41
N HIS A 33 -13.22 -7.62 12.49
CA HIS A 33 -13.85 -8.38 11.41
C HIS A 33 -13.20 -9.76 11.22
N ASN A 34 -13.89 -10.61 10.46
CA ASN A 34 -13.35 -11.90 10.01
C ASN A 34 -12.65 -11.74 8.66
N PHE A 35 -11.32 -11.71 8.69
CA PHE A 35 -10.46 -11.57 7.50
C PHE A 35 -10.13 -12.89 6.80
N THR A 36 -10.98 -13.92 6.91
CA THR A 36 -10.77 -15.23 6.24
C THR A 36 -10.52 -15.09 4.74
N ASN A 37 -11.26 -14.20 4.05
CA ASN A 37 -11.10 -13.94 2.62
C ASN A 37 -9.79 -13.22 2.26
N PHE A 38 -9.17 -12.57 3.24
CA PHE A 38 -7.97 -11.74 3.06
C PHE A 38 -6.66 -12.49 3.30
N THR A 39 -6.71 -13.81 3.54
CA THR A 39 -5.51 -14.65 3.62
C THR A 39 -5.74 -15.98 2.90
N LYS A 40 -4.65 -16.57 2.38
CA LYS A 40 -4.66 -17.96 1.87
C LYS A 40 -4.08 -18.95 2.89
N ARG A 41 -3.33 -18.46 3.87
CA ARG A 41 -2.72 -19.34 4.88
C ARG A 41 -3.77 -19.78 5.89
N PHE A 42 -3.66 -21.04 6.29
CA PHE A 42 -4.41 -21.52 7.46
C PHE A 42 -3.88 -20.80 8.71
N GLN A 43 -4.78 -20.29 9.52
CA GLN A 43 -4.48 -19.66 10.81
C GLN A 43 -5.55 -20.05 11.81
N LYS A 44 -5.14 -20.20 13.09
CA LYS A 44 -6.03 -20.59 14.19
C LYS A 44 -7.23 -19.63 14.34
N THR A 45 -7.00 -18.35 14.08
CA THR A 45 -8.06 -17.34 14.01
C THR A 45 -7.77 -16.35 12.90
N THR A 46 -8.82 -15.94 12.17
CA THR A 46 -8.78 -14.94 11.11
C THR A 46 -9.41 -13.62 11.52
N THR A 47 -9.92 -13.53 12.76
CA THR A 47 -10.44 -12.30 13.32
C THR A 47 -9.27 -11.34 13.63
N ARG A 48 -9.38 -10.09 13.13
CA ARG A 48 -8.42 -9.00 13.39
C ARG A 48 -9.17 -7.71 13.63
N THR A 49 -8.52 -6.79 14.35
CA THR A 49 -9.02 -5.45 14.58
C THR A 49 -8.16 -4.47 13.79
N ILE A 50 -8.79 -3.63 13.02
CA ILE A 50 -8.19 -2.46 12.38
C ILE A 50 -8.56 -1.25 13.23
N ASP A 51 -7.56 -0.62 13.83
CA ASP A 51 -7.76 0.50 14.76
C ASP A 51 -8.08 1.79 14.01
N ASP A 52 -7.39 2.03 12.89
CA ASP A 52 -7.62 3.21 12.05
C ASP A 52 -7.10 2.97 10.62
N ILE A 53 -7.65 3.72 9.66
CA ILE A 53 -7.16 3.82 8.28
C ILE A 53 -7.18 5.29 7.89
N LYS A 54 -6.01 5.80 7.42
CA LYS A 54 -5.87 7.19 6.97
C LYS A 54 -5.50 7.21 5.49
N ILE A 55 -6.23 8.02 4.72
CA ILE A 55 -6.01 8.18 3.29
C ILE A 55 -5.53 9.61 3.06
N THR A 56 -4.37 9.73 2.43
CA THR A 56 -3.74 11.03 2.16
C THR A 56 -3.25 11.08 0.72
N LYS A 57 -3.68 12.07 -0.03
CA LYS A 57 -3.09 12.37 -1.34
C LYS A 57 -1.73 13.03 -1.10
N ALA A 58 -0.67 12.37 -1.51
CA ALA A 58 0.67 12.92 -1.35
C ALA A 58 0.95 13.93 -2.44
N ASN A 59 1.52 15.06 -2.04
CA ASN A 59 2.14 16.01 -2.96
C ASN A 59 3.65 15.74 -2.96
N LEU A 60 4.12 14.93 -3.91
CA LEU A 60 5.54 14.64 -4.06
C LEU A 60 6.31 15.74 -4.80
N ASN A 61 5.61 16.80 -5.23
CA ASN A 61 6.16 17.81 -6.14
C ASN A 61 7.42 18.50 -5.62
N ASP A 62 7.52 18.77 -4.31
CA ASP A 62 8.66 19.51 -3.76
C ASP A 62 9.95 18.70 -3.73
N TYR A 63 9.86 17.40 -3.43
CA TYR A 63 11.02 16.49 -3.43
C TYR A 63 11.39 16.07 -4.86
N HIS A 64 10.40 15.69 -5.66
CA HIS A 64 10.63 15.20 -7.02
C HIS A 64 11.12 16.29 -7.98
N LYS A 65 10.61 17.52 -7.88
CA LYS A 65 11.07 18.64 -8.75
C LYS A 65 12.54 18.94 -8.55
N LYS A 66 13.05 18.80 -7.34
CA LYS A 66 14.45 19.05 -7.02
C LYS A 66 15.38 17.93 -7.48
N GLU A 67 14.99 16.70 -7.23
CA GLU A 67 15.84 15.52 -7.47
C GLU A 67 15.54 14.85 -8.83
N PHE A 68 14.35 15.04 -9.39
CA PHE A 68 13.89 14.41 -10.62
C PHE A 68 13.11 15.39 -11.51
N PRO A 69 13.77 16.43 -12.06
CA PRO A 69 13.09 17.49 -12.79
C PRO A 69 12.33 17.04 -14.05
N ASN A 70 12.64 15.85 -14.56
CA ASN A 70 12.01 15.28 -15.76
C ASN A 70 10.94 14.22 -15.44
N LEU A 71 10.66 13.93 -14.17
CA LEU A 71 9.59 13.02 -13.79
C LEU A 71 8.28 13.82 -13.82
N HIS A 72 7.43 13.53 -14.83
CA HIS A 72 6.19 14.27 -15.07
C HIS A 72 5.31 14.39 -13.82
N ASP A 73 4.65 15.54 -13.68
CA ASP A 73 3.71 15.95 -12.61
C ASP A 73 2.50 15.00 -12.40
N THR A 74 2.43 13.89 -13.13
CA THR A 74 1.29 12.96 -13.15
C THR A 74 1.26 11.95 -12.01
N LEU A 75 2.32 11.87 -11.20
CA LEU A 75 2.37 10.93 -10.07
C LEU A 75 1.97 11.64 -8.78
N SER A 76 0.68 11.73 -8.52
CA SER A 76 0.18 12.08 -7.18
C SER A 76 -0.26 10.79 -6.47
N PRO A 77 0.64 10.10 -5.77
CA PRO A 77 0.29 8.86 -5.09
C PRO A 77 -0.70 9.12 -3.96
N VAL A 78 -1.55 8.14 -3.74
CA VAL A 78 -2.41 8.08 -2.56
C VAL A 78 -1.76 7.16 -1.54
N PHE A 79 -1.51 7.68 -0.35
CA PHE A 79 -1.04 6.92 0.80
C PHE A 79 -2.24 6.38 1.56
N VAL A 80 -2.22 5.08 1.84
CA VAL A 80 -3.18 4.42 2.71
C VAL A 80 -2.43 3.86 3.90
N ASP A 81 -2.55 4.54 5.04
CA ASP A 81 -1.96 4.13 6.31
C ASP A 81 -2.96 3.30 7.11
N ILE A 82 -2.58 2.10 7.52
CA ILE A 82 -3.43 1.14 8.21
C ILE A 82 -2.79 0.80 9.55
N TYR A 83 -3.57 0.93 10.61
CA TYR A 83 -3.16 0.71 11.99
C TYR A 83 -3.91 -0.48 12.58
N GLY A 84 -3.20 -1.34 13.29
CA GLY A 84 -3.78 -2.48 13.99
C GLY A 84 -2.72 -3.28 14.76
N GLU A 85 -3.14 -4.06 15.73
CA GLU A 85 -2.25 -4.90 16.54
C GLU A 85 -1.57 -5.98 15.70
N SER A 86 -2.32 -6.64 14.83
CA SER A 86 -1.80 -7.77 14.04
C SER A 86 -2.50 -7.92 12.70
N PHE A 87 -1.77 -8.46 11.72
CA PHE A 87 -2.26 -8.68 10.37
C PHE A 87 -2.00 -10.12 9.92
N LEU A 88 -2.91 -10.67 9.13
CA LEU A 88 -2.73 -11.97 8.49
C LEU A 88 -1.76 -11.87 7.31
N TRP A 89 -1.22 -12.99 6.89
CA TRP A 89 -0.35 -13.03 5.72
C TRP A 89 -1.09 -12.52 4.45
N ASN A 90 -0.49 -11.55 3.76
CA ASN A 90 -1.05 -10.83 2.61
C ASN A 90 -2.32 -10.00 2.88
N MET A 91 -2.77 -9.88 4.14
CA MET A 91 -4.02 -9.21 4.47
C MET A 91 -4.06 -7.77 3.91
N VAL A 92 -3.10 -6.92 4.26
CA VAL A 92 -3.05 -5.52 3.81
C VAL A 92 -3.09 -5.42 2.28
N ARG A 93 -2.31 -6.23 1.57
CA ARG A 93 -2.26 -6.21 0.11
C ARG A 93 -3.57 -6.63 -0.56
N LYS A 94 -4.33 -7.55 0.06
CA LYS A 94 -5.68 -7.92 -0.39
C LYS A 94 -6.71 -6.85 -0.04
N MET A 95 -6.60 -6.22 1.13
CA MET A 95 -7.42 -5.04 1.48
C MET A 95 -7.25 -3.95 0.42
N MET A 96 -6.01 -3.63 0.08
CA MET A 96 -5.73 -2.62 -0.96
C MET A 96 -6.30 -2.98 -2.32
N ARG A 97 -6.37 -4.27 -2.68
CA ARG A 97 -7.07 -4.70 -3.90
C ARG A 97 -8.55 -4.34 -3.86
N VAL A 98 -9.21 -4.60 -2.74
CA VAL A 98 -10.64 -4.26 -2.52
C VAL A 98 -10.82 -2.73 -2.55
N PHE A 99 -9.94 -1.98 -1.90
CA PHE A 99 -9.95 -0.50 -1.93
C PHE A 99 -9.89 0.05 -3.35
N VAL A 100 -8.96 -0.46 -4.16
CA VAL A 100 -8.84 -0.06 -5.57
C VAL A 100 -10.10 -0.42 -6.35
N ASP A 101 -10.62 -1.65 -6.19
CA ASP A 101 -11.80 -2.10 -6.93
C ASP A 101 -13.07 -1.29 -6.57
N VAL A 102 -13.21 -0.85 -5.32
CA VAL A 102 -14.28 0.07 -4.91
C VAL A 102 -14.06 1.46 -5.51
N ALA A 103 -12.84 2.00 -5.39
CA ALA A 103 -12.52 3.36 -5.86
C ALA A 103 -12.74 3.53 -7.36
N ILE A 104 -12.52 2.48 -8.16
CA ILE A 104 -12.76 2.51 -9.61
C ILE A 104 -14.15 1.97 -10.01
N GLY A 105 -15.05 1.74 -9.04
CA GLY A 105 -16.44 1.31 -9.28
C GLY A 105 -16.62 -0.14 -9.74
N LYS A 106 -15.61 -1.01 -9.53
CA LYS A 106 -15.69 -2.46 -9.86
C LYS A 106 -16.30 -3.31 -8.75
N LEU A 107 -16.32 -2.80 -7.54
CA LEU A 107 -16.88 -3.49 -6.36
C LEU A 107 -17.76 -2.51 -5.59
N SER A 108 -18.91 -2.97 -5.12
CA SER A 108 -19.81 -2.18 -4.26
C SER A 108 -19.42 -2.30 -2.78
N LEU A 109 -19.88 -1.35 -1.96
CA LEU A 109 -19.64 -1.35 -0.51
C LEU A 109 -20.33 -2.54 0.17
N GLU A 110 -21.54 -2.90 -0.27
CA GLU A 110 -22.27 -4.07 0.24
C GLU A 110 -21.45 -5.35 0.04
N LYS A 111 -20.78 -5.47 -1.12
CA LYS A 111 -19.90 -6.63 -1.38
C LYS A 111 -18.68 -6.65 -0.49
N VAL A 112 -18.17 -5.49 -0.07
CA VAL A 112 -17.08 -5.40 0.92
C VAL A 112 -17.55 -5.94 2.28
N GLU A 113 -18.74 -5.57 2.73
CA GLU A 113 -19.35 -6.06 3.97
C GLU A 113 -19.51 -7.59 3.96
N GLU A 114 -19.98 -8.17 2.84
CA GLU A 114 -20.06 -9.62 2.66
C GLU A 114 -18.66 -10.28 2.75
N LEU A 115 -17.63 -9.67 2.17
CA LEU A 115 -16.26 -10.19 2.24
C LEU A 115 -15.70 -10.22 3.67
N LEU A 116 -16.14 -9.30 4.55
CA LEU A 116 -15.73 -9.19 5.95
C LEU A 116 -16.62 -10.04 6.89
N ASN A 117 -17.77 -10.53 6.40
CA ASN A 117 -18.72 -11.35 7.15
C ASN A 117 -19.05 -12.65 6.40
N PRO A 118 -18.01 -13.47 6.04
CA PRO A 118 -18.26 -14.72 5.34
C PRO A 118 -19.05 -15.69 6.23
N ALA A 119 -20.04 -16.39 5.65
CA ALA A 119 -20.70 -17.49 6.34
C ALA A 119 -19.70 -18.62 6.64
N GLU A 120 -19.98 -19.44 7.66
CA GLU A 120 -19.02 -20.42 8.20
C GLU A 120 -18.49 -21.40 7.15
N ASN A 121 -19.31 -21.76 6.17
CA ASN A 121 -18.98 -22.74 5.11
C ASN A 121 -18.79 -22.12 3.73
N ASP A 122 -18.73 -20.81 3.63
CA ASP A 122 -18.53 -20.14 2.34
C ASP A 122 -17.14 -20.42 1.77
N PRO A 123 -17.03 -20.67 0.46
CA PRO A 123 -15.74 -20.75 -0.18
C PRO A 123 -15.03 -19.40 -0.09
N ARG A 124 -13.74 -19.43 0.24
CA ARG A 124 -12.95 -18.19 0.33
C ARG A 124 -12.95 -17.43 -0.99
N ALA A 125 -13.22 -16.13 -0.92
CA ALA A 125 -13.18 -15.26 -2.07
C ALA A 125 -11.76 -15.20 -2.68
N ASN A 126 -11.67 -15.24 -4.01
CA ASN A 126 -10.40 -15.15 -4.74
C ASN A 126 -9.98 -13.68 -4.94
N ILE A 127 -9.60 -13.01 -3.86
CA ILE A 127 -9.07 -11.65 -3.92
C ILE A 127 -7.61 -11.73 -4.39
N LYS A 128 -7.29 -11.09 -5.53
CA LYS A 128 -5.92 -10.99 -6.05
C LYS A 128 -5.07 -10.13 -5.12
N VAL A 129 -3.81 -10.50 -4.95
CA VAL A 129 -2.86 -9.75 -4.10
C VAL A 129 -2.22 -8.65 -4.93
N LEU A 130 -2.17 -7.41 -4.42
CA LEU A 130 -1.42 -6.34 -5.05
C LEU A 130 0.09 -6.49 -4.81
N ASP A 131 0.87 -5.74 -5.56
CA ASP A 131 2.34 -5.79 -5.56
C ASP A 131 2.92 -5.52 -4.15
N PRO A 132 3.89 -6.31 -3.68
CA PRO A 132 4.54 -6.11 -2.38
C PRO A 132 5.41 -4.86 -2.32
N ASP A 133 5.95 -4.38 -3.44
CA ASP A 133 6.92 -3.28 -3.50
C ASP A 133 6.34 -1.93 -3.05
N TYR A 134 5.00 -1.84 -3.04
CA TYR A 134 4.28 -0.65 -2.57
C TYR A 134 3.86 -0.71 -1.09
N LEU A 135 4.21 -1.79 -0.37
CA LEU A 135 3.88 -1.97 1.04
C LEU A 135 5.07 -1.67 1.94
N ILE A 136 4.92 -0.73 2.86
CA ILE A 136 5.95 -0.29 3.79
C ILE A 136 5.46 -0.54 5.22
N LEU A 137 6.28 -1.18 6.06
CA LEU A 137 6.08 -1.19 7.50
C LEU A 137 6.66 0.12 8.06
N MET A 138 5.79 1.03 8.49
CA MET A 138 6.15 2.37 8.92
C MET A 138 6.57 2.42 10.39
N ASP A 139 5.83 1.69 11.25
CA ASP A 139 6.06 1.71 12.68
C ASP A 139 5.58 0.42 13.35
N ILE A 140 6.21 0.08 14.47
CA ILE A 140 5.79 -0.98 15.39
C ILE A 140 5.93 -0.44 16.80
N LYS A 141 4.88 -0.60 17.63
CA LYS A 141 4.90 -0.26 19.04
C LYS A 141 4.84 -1.51 19.91
N TYR A 142 5.63 -1.51 20.96
CA TYR A 142 5.61 -2.51 22.02
C TYR A 142 5.48 -1.83 23.37
N ASP A 143 4.74 -2.45 24.28
CA ASP A 143 4.62 -1.94 25.65
C ASP A 143 5.98 -1.80 26.32
N GLY A 144 6.21 -0.65 26.94
CA GLY A 144 7.44 -0.36 27.68
C GLY A 144 8.72 -0.29 26.82
N VAL A 145 8.67 -0.41 25.49
CA VAL A 145 9.85 -0.34 24.61
C VAL A 145 9.90 0.98 23.87
N LYS A 146 10.99 1.71 24.04
CA LYS A 146 11.33 2.89 23.25
C LYS A 146 12.45 2.54 22.30
N PHE A 147 12.18 2.61 20.98
CA PHE A 147 13.22 2.43 19.97
C PHE A 147 14.17 3.63 19.95
N VAL A 148 15.45 3.32 19.85
CA VAL A 148 16.50 4.30 19.60
C VAL A 148 17.09 4.01 18.23
N TYR A 149 17.16 5.02 17.38
CA TYR A 149 17.74 4.89 16.05
C TYR A 149 19.26 5.02 16.15
N ASP A 150 19.96 4.11 15.50
CA ASP A 150 21.42 4.20 15.32
C ASP A 150 21.71 5.07 14.11
N ASP A 151 22.40 6.19 14.31
CA ASP A 151 22.66 7.18 13.26
C ASP A 151 23.47 6.57 12.08
N TYR A 152 24.44 5.72 12.38
CA TYR A 152 25.24 5.06 11.34
C TYR A 152 24.39 4.11 10.50
N ALA A 153 23.51 3.34 11.13
CA ALA A 153 22.59 2.44 10.43
C ALA A 153 21.61 3.23 9.55
N CYS A 154 21.08 4.34 10.05
CA CYS A 154 20.19 5.24 9.31
C CYS A 154 20.89 5.83 8.08
N GLU A 155 22.09 6.36 8.22
CA GLU A 155 22.86 6.94 7.11
C GLU A 155 23.28 5.88 6.08
N ARG A 156 23.61 4.67 6.52
CA ARG A 156 23.90 3.55 5.62
C ARG A 156 22.65 3.13 4.83
N PHE A 157 21.50 3.04 5.50
CA PHE A 157 20.23 2.70 4.84
C PHE A 157 19.85 3.76 3.82
N LYS A 158 19.96 5.04 4.18
CA LYS A 158 19.71 6.17 3.27
C LYS A 158 20.61 6.10 2.03
N ARG A 159 21.91 5.84 2.18
CA ARG A 159 22.82 5.65 1.03
C ARG A 159 22.36 4.53 0.10
N ASN A 160 22.00 3.36 0.64
CA ASN A 160 21.52 2.26 -0.17
C ASN A 160 20.27 2.62 -0.98
N LEU A 161 19.34 3.41 -0.38
CA LEU A 161 18.17 3.92 -1.10
C LEU A 161 18.55 4.90 -2.21
N VAL A 162 19.48 5.82 -1.96
CA VAL A 162 19.96 6.77 -2.97
C VAL A 162 20.63 6.05 -4.13
N ASP A 163 21.49 5.05 -3.86
CA ASP A 163 22.14 4.25 -4.90
C ASP A 163 21.10 3.49 -5.74
N SER A 164 20.10 2.89 -5.09
CA SER A 164 19.00 2.20 -5.78
C SER A 164 18.17 3.15 -6.66
N LEU A 165 17.91 4.37 -6.19
CA LEU A 165 17.23 5.40 -6.99
C LEU A 165 18.07 5.77 -8.22
N GLY A 166 19.38 5.93 -8.07
CA GLY A 166 20.30 6.19 -9.19
C GLY A 166 20.25 5.10 -10.26
N ASP A 167 20.17 3.82 -9.85
CA ASP A 167 20.02 2.69 -10.79
C ASP A 167 18.69 2.74 -11.54
N LEU A 168 17.59 3.07 -10.84
CA LEU A 168 16.27 3.21 -11.46
C LEU A 168 16.25 4.38 -12.47
N GLN A 169 16.88 5.51 -12.14
CA GLN A 169 17.00 6.66 -13.05
C GLN A 169 17.76 6.30 -14.33
N ARG A 170 18.89 5.58 -14.22
CA ARG A 170 19.62 5.11 -15.39
C ARG A 170 18.79 4.18 -16.27
N LYS A 171 18.05 3.26 -15.67
CA LYS A 171 17.14 2.37 -16.40
C LYS A 171 15.99 3.11 -17.06
N TYR A 172 15.46 4.15 -16.43
CA TYR A 172 14.44 5.02 -16.99
C TYR A 172 14.97 5.77 -18.22
N ALA A 173 16.12 6.46 -18.10
CA ALA A 173 16.72 7.22 -19.18
C ALA A 173 17.03 6.37 -20.43
N ILE A 174 17.50 5.11 -20.21
CA ILE A 174 17.72 4.18 -21.32
C ILE A 174 16.42 3.87 -22.05
N ARG A 175 15.32 3.57 -21.31
CA ARG A 175 14.02 3.25 -21.92
C ARG A 175 13.42 4.45 -22.65
N GLU A 176 13.54 5.63 -22.07
CA GLU A 176 13.10 6.89 -22.70
C GLU A 176 13.84 7.13 -24.02
N SER A 177 15.15 6.95 -24.03
CA SER A 177 15.96 7.04 -25.25
C SER A 177 15.54 6.03 -26.32
N MET A 178 15.25 4.78 -25.90
CA MET A 178 14.78 3.74 -26.85
C MET A 178 13.42 4.08 -27.46
N ILE A 179 12.47 4.57 -26.63
CA ILE A 179 11.13 5.00 -27.11
C ILE A 179 11.31 6.12 -28.13
N LYS A 180 12.09 7.16 -27.80
CA LYS A 180 12.35 8.28 -28.71
C LYS A 180 12.95 7.82 -30.03
N SER A 181 13.93 6.89 -30.00
CA SER A 181 14.51 6.33 -31.23
C SER A 181 13.49 5.58 -32.09
N LEU A 182 12.49 4.92 -31.47
CA LEU A 182 11.41 4.24 -32.21
C LEU A 182 10.41 5.23 -32.81
N ASP A 183 10.13 6.33 -32.12
CA ASP A 183 9.27 7.40 -32.64
C ASP A 183 9.92 8.07 -33.85
N ASP A 184 11.24 8.32 -33.81
CA ASP A 184 12.01 8.89 -34.91
C ASP A 184 12.07 7.98 -36.15
N LEU A 185 11.86 6.66 -36.00
CA LEU A 185 11.82 5.71 -37.13
C LEU A 185 10.45 5.67 -37.83
N ASN A 186 9.38 6.14 -37.17
CA ASN A 186 8.01 6.11 -37.65
C ASN A 186 7.50 7.45 -38.20
N GLY A 187 8.32 8.51 -38.13
CA GLY A 187 8.07 9.86 -38.67
C GLY A 187 8.83 10.13 -39.92
#